data_d96fd06ebb8dd8341764ac8fcbfe07e6
#
_entry.id   d96fd06ebb8dd8341764ac8fcbfe07e6
#
_cell.length_a   1.000
_cell.length_b   1.000
_cell.length_c   1.000
_cell.angle_alpha   90.00
_cell.angle_beta   90.00
_cell.angle_gamma   90.00
#
_symmetry.space_group_name_H-M   'P 1'
#
loop_
_entity.id
_entity.type
_entity.pdbx_description
1 polymer ?
#
loop_
_entity_poly.entity_id
_entity_poly.type
_entity_poly.pdbx_seq_one_letter_code
_entity_poly.pdbx_strand_id
1 'polypeptide(L)'
;MRRHLLMFVCLLCGFIASAQQNSHPLYIVNGRVWQSVTHIPEENIEHIDHLEANEDSVAKYGERANNGVIIVTLRYDKEAEFTGGASLADYVEERVKWPDNYGVARFVARYTIGADGSFRLGDVLQSTDHQLRKRVLKVLQSLPKWQPATKQGKAVESDYVLAVQLPKGKEMPKEPYIVIR
;
A
#
# COMPACT_ATOMS: atom_id res chain seq x y z
N MET A 1 -3.06 -48.04 56.90
CA MET A 1 -2.99 -48.02 55.45
C MET A 1 -3.94 -46.93 54.96
N ARG A 2 -3.40 -45.71 54.65
CA ARG A 2 -4.16 -44.57 54.15
C ARG A 2 -3.81 -44.38 52.66
N ARG A 3 -4.81 -44.59 51.79
CA ARG A 3 -4.69 -44.39 50.33
C ARG A 3 -4.97 -42.91 50.06
N HIS A 4 -3.93 -42.18 49.64
CA HIS A 4 -4.07 -40.80 49.10
C HIS A 4 -4.53 -40.87 47.66
N LEU A 5 -5.77 -40.37 47.43
CA LEU A 5 -6.36 -40.17 46.12
C LEU A 5 -5.87 -38.80 45.59
N LEU A 6 -4.90 -38.79 44.66
CA LEU A 6 -4.45 -37.63 43.95
C LEU A 6 -5.46 -37.26 42.88
N MET A 7 -6.14 -36.14 43.10
CA MET A 7 -7.11 -35.54 42.17
C MET A 7 -6.34 -34.71 41.17
N PHE A 8 -6.24 -35.19 39.91
CA PHE A 8 -5.60 -34.50 38.79
C PHE A 8 -6.61 -33.51 38.22
N VAL A 9 -6.48 -32.21 38.59
CA VAL A 9 -7.26 -31.14 37.98
C VAL A 9 -6.57 -30.74 36.69
N CYS A 10 -7.09 -31.23 35.55
CA CYS A 10 -6.74 -30.71 34.22
C CYS A 10 -7.29 -29.30 34.05
N LEU A 11 -6.42 -28.32 34.18
CA LEU A 11 -6.71 -26.92 33.78
C LEU A 11 -6.73 -26.86 32.24
N LEU A 12 -7.92 -26.98 31.67
CA LEU A 12 -8.17 -26.65 30.27
C LEU A 12 -8.09 -25.10 30.13
N CYS A 13 -6.89 -24.58 29.89
CA CYS A 13 -6.74 -23.24 29.37
C CYS A 13 -7.32 -23.21 27.96
N GLY A 14 -8.58 -22.85 27.84
CA GLY A 14 -9.21 -22.49 26.59
C GLY A 14 -8.53 -21.23 26.05
N PHE A 15 -7.71 -21.38 25.02
CA PHE A 15 -7.31 -20.26 24.17
C PHE A 15 -8.56 -19.77 23.46
N ILE A 16 -9.18 -18.74 24.04
CA ILE A 16 -10.14 -17.93 23.30
C ILE A 16 -9.29 -17.12 22.31
N ALA A 17 -9.12 -17.64 21.10
CA ALA A 17 -8.67 -16.86 19.99
C ALA A 17 -9.76 -15.80 19.75
N SER A 18 -9.53 -14.58 20.23
CA SER A 18 -10.35 -13.44 19.87
C SER A 18 -10.20 -13.27 18.36
N ALA A 19 -11.17 -13.77 17.61
CA ALA A 19 -11.31 -13.44 16.21
C ALA A 19 -11.49 -11.92 16.15
N GLN A 20 -10.44 -11.22 15.76
CA GLN A 20 -10.47 -9.78 15.51
C GLN A 20 -11.45 -9.60 14.34
N GLN A 21 -12.66 -9.20 14.65
CA GLN A 21 -13.72 -8.96 13.68
C GLN A 21 -13.24 -7.78 12.83
N ASN A 22 -12.68 -8.07 11.64
CA ASN A 22 -12.29 -7.07 10.69
C ASN A 22 -13.55 -6.28 10.31
N SER A 23 -13.63 -5.02 10.71
CA SER A 23 -14.75 -4.12 10.40
C SER A 23 -14.74 -3.66 8.93
N HIS A 24 -13.79 -4.13 8.13
CA HIS A 24 -13.61 -3.76 6.73
C HIS A 24 -14.10 -4.86 5.79
N PRO A 25 -14.62 -4.50 4.60
CA PRO A 25 -14.98 -5.46 3.57
C PRO A 25 -13.74 -6.26 3.11
N LEU A 26 -13.98 -7.43 2.53
CA LEU A 26 -12.95 -8.21 1.87
C LEU A 26 -12.61 -7.57 0.52
N TYR A 27 -11.35 -7.22 0.30
CA TYR A 27 -10.89 -6.70 -0.99
C TYR A 27 -10.34 -7.83 -1.85
N ILE A 28 -10.83 -7.93 -3.09
CA ILE A 28 -10.34 -8.87 -4.11
C ILE A 28 -9.90 -8.05 -5.33
N VAL A 29 -8.59 -8.04 -5.59
CA VAL A 29 -8.01 -7.30 -6.72
C VAL A 29 -7.47 -8.31 -7.74
N ASN A 30 -7.99 -8.27 -8.97
CA ASN A 30 -7.68 -9.23 -10.03
C ASN A 30 -7.73 -10.69 -9.55
N GLY A 31 -8.75 -11.04 -8.75
CA GLY A 31 -8.97 -12.38 -8.20
C GLY A 31 -8.08 -12.76 -6.99
N ARG A 32 -7.26 -11.85 -6.48
CA ARG A 32 -6.42 -12.07 -5.29
C ARG A 32 -6.89 -11.25 -4.11
N VAL A 33 -6.80 -11.83 -2.91
CA VAL A 33 -7.17 -11.12 -1.68
C VAL A 33 -6.10 -10.10 -1.29
N TRP A 34 -6.54 -8.86 -1.04
CA TRP A 34 -5.71 -7.75 -0.59
C TRP A 34 -6.18 -7.25 0.78
N GLN A 35 -5.29 -6.60 1.52
CA GLN A 35 -5.63 -6.02 2.84
C GLN A 35 -6.23 -4.62 2.69
N SER A 36 -5.84 -3.90 1.65
CA SER A 36 -6.27 -2.52 1.38
C SER A 36 -6.15 -2.22 -0.11
N VAL A 37 -6.97 -1.29 -0.59
CA VAL A 37 -6.96 -0.80 -1.98
C VAL A 37 -6.65 0.70 -2.07
N THR A 38 -6.39 1.35 -0.93
CA THR A 38 -6.19 2.82 -0.84
C THR A 38 -4.96 3.33 -1.59
N HIS A 39 -4.02 2.44 -1.91
CA HIS A 39 -2.80 2.77 -2.66
C HIS A 39 -2.94 2.55 -4.18
N ILE A 40 -4.09 2.02 -4.64
CA ILE A 40 -4.35 1.83 -6.07
C ILE A 40 -4.86 3.15 -6.64
N PRO A 41 -4.15 3.77 -7.59
CA PRO A 41 -4.66 4.94 -8.29
C PRO A 41 -5.96 4.61 -9.02
N GLU A 42 -6.92 5.54 -8.96
CA GLU A 42 -8.23 5.36 -9.58
C GLU A 42 -8.11 5.12 -11.09
N GLU A 43 -7.12 5.73 -11.72
CA GLU A 43 -6.80 5.61 -13.13
C GLU A 43 -6.45 4.18 -13.57
N ASN A 44 -5.96 3.36 -12.64
CA ASN A 44 -5.64 1.95 -12.89
C ASN A 44 -6.85 1.02 -12.74
N ILE A 45 -7.96 1.52 -12.23
CA ILE A 45 -9.16 0.72 -12.01
C ILE A 45 -9.98 0.69 -13.31
N GLU A 46 -10.29 -0.52 -13.77
CA GLU A 46 -11.17 -0.76 -14.91
C GLU A 46 -12.63 -0.92 -14.46
N HIS A 47 -12.81 -1.65 -13.35
CA HIS A 47 -14.14 -1.95 -12.83
C HIS A 47 -14.11 -2.23 -11.33
N ILE A 48 -15.20 -1.87 -10.64
CA ILE A 48 -15.42 -2.19 -9.22
C ILE A 48 -16.80 -2.81 -9.08
N ASP A 49 -16.85 -4.01 -8.50
CA ASP A 49 -18.08 -4.66 -8.05
C ASP A 49 -18.16 -4.62 -6.52
N HIS A 50 -19.36 -4.42 -6.02
CA HIS A 50 -19.66 -4.50 -4.61
C HIS A 50 -20.67 -5.61 -4.34
N LEU A 51 -20.27 -6.60 -3.54
CA LEU A 51 -21.16 -7.67 -3.08
C LEU A 51 -21.52 -7.43 -1.62
N GLU A 52 -22.81 -7.48 -1.35
CA GLU A 52 -23.33 -7.35 0.01
C GLU A 52 -22.89 -8.54 0.89
N ALA A 53 -22.86 -8.29 2.20
CA ALA A 53 -22.66 -9.32 3.19
C ALA A 53 -23.90 -10.22 3.28
N ASN A 54 -23.83 -11.40 2.68
CA ASN A 54 -24.89 -12.39 2.70
C ASN A 54 -24.33 -13.83 2.70
N GLU A 55 -25.20 -14.82 2.83
CA GLU A 55 -24.80 -16.23 2.87
C GLU A 55 -24.06 -16.66 1.59
N ASP A 56 -24.44 -16.16 0.42
CA ASP A 56 -23.80 -16.49 -0.86
C ASP A 56 -22.38 -15.94 -0.92
N SER A 57 -22.17 -14.70 -0.45
CA SER A 57 -20.84 -14.08 -0.38
C SER A 57 -19.94 -14.84 0.59
N VAL A 58 -20.48 -15.24 1.74
CA VAL A 58 -19.73 -16.01 2.74
C VAL A 58 -19.44 -17.44 2.22
N ALA A 59 -20.39 -18.09 1.56
CA ALA A 59 -20.18 -19.41 0.96
C ALA A 59 -19.07 -19.40 -0.11
N LYS A 60 -18.99 -18.31 -0.88
CA LYS A 60 -18.01 -18.18 -1.97
C LYS A 60 -16.63 -17.72 -1.49
N TYR A 61 -16.55 -16.80 -0.52
CA TYR A 61 -15.31 -16.11 -0.12
C TYR A 61 -14.91 -16.37 1.34
N GLY A 62 -15.68 -17.17 2.08
CA GLY A 62 -15.44 -17.50 3.48
C GLY A 62 -15.90 -16.41 4.45
N GLU A 63 -15.66 -16.63 5.75
CA GLU A 63 -16.08 -15.74 6.85
C GLU A 63 -15.55 -14.28 6.71
N ARG A 64 -14.47 -14.06 5.97
CA ARG A 64 -13.93 -12.73 5.70
C ARG A 64 -14.89 -11.85 4.90
N ALA A 65 -15.89 -12.44 4.22
CA ALA A 65 -16.93 -11.75 3.47
C ALA A 65 -18.12 -11.28 4.34
N ASN A 66 -18.10 -11.53 5.66
CA ASN A 66 -19.17 -11.11 6.57
C ASN A 66 -19.43 -9.57 6.61
N ASN A 67 -18.48 -8.77 6.11
CA ASN A 67 -18.63 -7.33 5.97
C ASN A 67 -18.77 -6.88 4.50
N GLY A 68 -19.15 -7.80 3.61
CA GLY A 68 -19.21 -7.57 2.17
C GLY A 68 -17.87 -7.80 1.46
N VAL A 69 -17.91 -7.76 0.14
CA VAL A 69 -16.75 -7.96 -0.73
C VAL A 69 -16.66 -6.83 -1.75
N ILE A 70 -15.49 -6.23 -1.88
CA ILE A 70 -15.19 -5.28 -2.96
C ILE A 70 -14.24 -5.96 -3.92
N ILE A 71 -14.70 -6.15 -5.17
CA ILE A 71 -13.92 -6.75 -6.25
C ILE A 71 -13.43 -5.63 -7.15
N VAL A 72 -12.12 -5.51 -7.27
CA VAL A 72 -11.46 -4.49 -8.12
C VAL A 72 -10.80 -5.20 -9.30
N THR A 73 -11.18 -4.82 -10.50
CA THR A 73 -10.52 -5.23 -11.72
C THR A 73 -9.61 -4.10 -12.20
N LEU A 74 -8.33 -4.39 -12.32
CA LEU A 74 -7.34 -3.42 -12.78
C LEU A 74 -7.16 -3.49 -14.31
N ARG A 75 -6.65 -2.40 -14.86
CA ARG A 75 -6.27 -2.31 -16.30
C ARG A 75 -5.05 -3.15 -16.63
N TYR A 76 -4.40 -3.81 -15.66
CA TYR A 76 -3.26 -4.70 -15.84
C TYR A 76 -3.38 -5.96 -14.97
N ASP A 77 -2.73 -7.04 -15.41
CA ASP A 77 -2.64 -8.31 -14.67
C ASP A 77 -1.32 -8.39 -13.89
N LYS A 78 -0.25 -7.75 -14.41
CA LYS A 78 1.07 -7.63 -13.79
C LYS A 78 1.44 -6.16 -13.75
N GLU A 79 1.86 -5.69 -12.56
CA GLU A 79 2.34 -4.33 -12.34
C GLU A 79 3.65 -4.05 -13.08
N ALA A 80 3.93 -2.75 -13.29
CA ALA A 80 5.24 -2.34 -13.77
C ALA A 80 6.31 -2.62 -12.70
N GLU A 81 7.47 -3.06 -13.15
CA GLU A 81 8.58 -3.43 -12.28
C GLU A 81 9.74 -2.44 -12.42
N PHE A 82 10.19 -1.88 -11.30
CA PHE A 82 11.34 -1.00 -11.26
C PHE A 82 12.64 -1.81 -11.34
N THR A 83 13.48 -1.52 -12.33
CA THR A 83 14.73 -2.28 -12.53
C THR A 83 15.93 -1.73 -11.75
N GLY A 84 15.77 -0.59 -11.08
CA GLY A 84 16.85 0.10 -10.37
C GLY A 84 17.06 -0.34 -8.92
N GLY A 85 16.28 -1.27 -8.40
CA GLY A 85 16.35 -1.72 -6.99
C GLY A 85 15.01 -2.21 -6.48
N ALA A 86 14.84 -2.26 -5.15
CA ALA A 86 13.64 -2.80 -4.51
C ALA A 86 12.39 -1.94 -4.79
N SER A 87 12.52 -0.62 -4.72
CA SER A 87 11.44 0.32 -5.06
C SER A 87 11.99 1.65 -5.58
N LEU A 88 11.13 2.42 -6.28
CA LEU A 88 11.47 3.78 -6.68
C LEU A 88 11.70 4.69 -5.47
N ALA A 89 10.91 4.53 -4.42
CA ALA A 89 11.04 5.33 -3.20
C ALA A 89 12.41 5.11 -2.54
N ASP A 90 12.79 3.86 -2.30
CA ASP A 90 14.11 3.53 -1.75
C ASP A 90 15.24 4.04 -2.63
N TYR A 91 15.14 3.84 -3.95
CA TYR A 91 16.12 4.34 -4.91
C TYR A 91 16.33 5.85 -4.81
N VAL A 92 15.26 6.62 -4.68
CA VAL A 92 15.30 8.08 -4.54
C VAL A 92 15.84 8.49 -3.19
N GLU A 93 15.36 7.88 -2.09
CA GLU A 93 15.78 8.18 -0.72
C GLU A 93 17.28 7.96 -0.52
N GLU A 94 17.84 6.89 -1.08
CA GLU A 94 19.27 6.60 -1.01
C GLU A 94 20.15 7.61 -1.76
N ARG A 95 19.63 8.21 -2.84
CA ARG A 95 20.37 9.16 -3.70
C ARG A 95 20.18 10.60 -3.32
N VAL A 96 19.13 10.91 -2.59
CA VAL A 96 18.90 12.26 -2.07
C VAL A 96 19.74 12.47 -0.81
N LYS A 97 20.82 13.26 -0.93
CA LYS A 97 21.60 13.70 0.23
C LYS A 97 20.77 14.67 1.06
N TRP A 98 20.31 14.22 2.23
CA TRP A 98 19.52 15.01 3.18
C TRP A 98 20.34 15.25 4.44
N PRO A 99 20.78 16.51 4.72
CA PRO A 99 21.60 16.82 5.90
C PRO A 99 20.87 16.57 7.21
N ASP A 100 21.57 16.08 8.23
CA ASP A 100 20.98 15.73 9.54
C ASP A 100 20.37 16.93 10.27
N ASN A 101 20.83 18.15 9.98
CA ASN A 101 20.32 19.39 10.53
C ASN A 101 19.06 19.92 9.82
N TYR A 102 18.61 19.24 8.75
CA TYR A 102 17.36 19.59 8.09
C TYR A 102 16.18 18.92 8.82
N GLY A 103 15.04 19.62 8.85
CA GLY A 103 13.81 19.08 9.40
C GLY A 103 13.28 17.88 8.59
N VAL A 104 12.25 17.23 9.12
CA VAL A 104 11.55 16.18 8.37
C VAL A 104 10.78 16.81 7.22
N ALA A 105 10.96 16.27 6.03
CA ALA A 105 10.31 16.76 4.82
C ALA A 105 9.71 15.60 4.02
N ARG A 106 8.62 15.88 3.31
CA ARG A 106 7.89 14.91 2.51
C ARG A 106 7.60 15.44 1.11
N PHE A 107 7.76 14.56 0.12
CA PHE A 107 7.40 14.79 -1.27
C PHE A 107 6.52 13.64 -1.75
N VAL A 108 5.34 13.96 -2.30
CA VAL A 108 4.42 12.98 -2.88
C VAL A 108 4.02 13.45 -4.26
N ALA A 109 4.11 12.58 -5.24
CA ALA A 109 3.74 12.89 -6.62
C ALA A 109 3.16 11.67 -7.33
N ARG A 110 2.26 11.89 -8.28
CA ARG A 110 1.82 10.88 -9.24
C ARG A 110 2.90 10.67 -10.28
N TYR A 111 2.99 9.48 -10.83
CA TYR A 111 3.80 9.19 -12.00
C TYR A 111 3.19 8.07 -12.82
N THR A 112 3.49 8.06 -14.09
CA THR A 112 3.00 7.08 -15.06
C THR A 112 4.17 6.32 -15.64
N ILE A 113 4.03 5.01 -15.79
CA ILE A 113 4.93 4.17 -16.57
C ILE A 113 4.25 3.82 -17.88
N GLY A 114 4.84 4.29 -18.97
CA GLY A 114 4.33 4.01 -20.31
C GLY A 114 4.50 2.54 -20.70
N ALA A 115 3.77 2.10 -21.71
CA ALA A 115 3.89 0.75 -22.27
C ALA A 115 5.29 0.45 -22.84
N ASP A 116 6.10 1.49 -23.11
CA ASP A 116 7.50 1.39 -23.53
C ASP A 116 8.50 1.35 -22.36
N GLY A 117 8.01 1.35 -21.11
CA GLY A 117 8.82 1.43 -19.90
C GLY A 117 9.36 2.84 -19.57
N SER A 118 8.87 3.87 -20.23
CA SER A 118 9.24 5.27 -19.95
C SER A 118 8.56 5.78 -18.68
N PHE A 119 9.30 6.51 -17.86
CA PHE A 119 8.78 7.19 -16.68
C PHE A 119 8.31 8.61 -17.06
N ARG A 120 7.13 9.00 -16.60
CA ARG A 120 6.58 10.35 -16.70
C ARG A 120 6.10 10.82 -15.33
N LEU A 121 6.65 11.93 -14.86
CA LEU A 121 6.18 12.57 -13.63
C LEU A 121 4.84 13.29 -13.91
N GLY A 122 3.86 13.04 -13.08
CA GLY A 122 2.56 13.71 -13.07
C GLY A 122 2.50 14.80 -12.00
N ASP A 123 1.31 14.97 -11.40
CA ASP A 123 1.03 16.01 -10.41
C ASP A 123 1.80 15.79 -9.11
N VAL A 124 2.32 16.89 -8.55
CA VAL A 124 2.87 16.92 -7.21
C VAL A 124 1.72 17.10 -6.22
N LEU A 125 1.43 16.06 -5.45
CA LEU A 125 0.32 16.03 -4.48
C LEU A 125 0.71 16.68 -3.14
N GLN A 126 1.97 16.56 -2.74
CA GLN A 126 2.49 17.15 -1.52
C GLN A 126 3.98 17.51 -1.67
N SER A 127 4.35 18.68 -1.16
CA SER A 127 5.75 19.09 -1.10
C SER A 127 5.94 20.02 0.09
N THR A 128 6.50 19.53 1.19
CA THR A 128 6.66 20.29 2.44
C THR A 128 7.96 21.08 2.46
N ASP A 129 8.93 20.75 1.58
CA ASP A 129 10.22 21.40 1.50
C ASP A 129 10.70 21.55 0.05
N HIS A 130 11.13 22.75 -0.32
CA HIS A 130 11.58 23.07 -1.66
C HIS A 130 12.92 22.39 -2.03
N GLN A 131 13.83 22.22 -1.07
CA GLN A 131 15.11 21.57 -1.31
C GLN A 131 14.93 20.06 -1.53
N LEU A 132 14.04 19.43 -0.74
CA LEU A 132 13.69 18.04 -0.98
C LEU A 132 13.12 17.86 -2.38
N ARG A 133 12.13 18.68 -2.75
CA ARG A 133 11.53 18.65 -4.09
C ARG A 133 12.59 18.75 -5.19
N LYS A 134 13.47 19.73 -5.11
CA LYS A 134 14.53 19.95 -6.11
C LYS A 134 15.45 18.74 -6.24
N ARG A 135 15.84 18.13 -5.12
CA ARG A 135 16.74 16.97 -5.10
C ARG A 135 16.05 15.71 -5.63
N VAL A 136 14.80 15.46 -5.24
CA VAL A 136 13.99 14.36 -5.77
C VAL A 136 13.84 14.49 -7.28
N LEU A 137 13.42 15.65 -7.79
CA LEU A 137 13.27 15.89 -9.23
C LEU A 137 14.56 15.63 -10.00
N LYS A 138 15.71 15.99 -9.43
CA LYS A 138 17.02 15.73 -10.05
C LYS A 138 17.30 14.22 -10.18
N VAL A 139 16.96 13.42 -9.17
CA VAL A 139 17.13 11.95 -9.21
C VAL A 139 16.19 11.33 -10.26
N LEU A 140 14.95 11.81 -10.34
CA LEU A 140 13.95 11.31 -11.28
C LEU A 140 14.29 11.54 -12.76
N GLN A 141 15.20 12.50 -13.07
CA GLN A 141 15.66 12.75 -14.45
C GLN A 141 16.56 11.66 -15.02
N SER A 142 17.12 10.79 -14.19
CA SER A 142 18.12 9.78 -14.58
C SER A 142 17.72 8.36 -14.14
N LEU A 143 16.43 8.06 -14.17
CA LEU A 143 15.94 6.73 -13.81
C LEU A 143 16.29 5.68 -14.88
N PRO A 144 16.57 4.42 -14.46
CA PRO A 144 16.63 3.31 -15.38
C PRO A 144 15.25 3.07 -16.02
N LYS A 145 15.22 2.39 -17.17
CA LYS A 145 13.97 1.96 -17.79
C LYS A 145 13.25 0.96 -16.90
N TRP A 146 11.94 1.02 -16.92
CA TRP A 146 11.06 0.08 -16.23
C TRP A 146 10.68 -1.10 -17.13
N GLN A 147 10.32 -2.23 -16.52
CA GLN A 147 9.49 -3.21 -17.18
C GLN A 147 8.04 -2.72 -17.06
N PRO A 148 7.32 -2.49 -18.17
CA PRO A 148 5.97 -1.96 -18.12
C PRO A 148 4.98 -2.96 -17.51
N ALA A 149 3.86 -2.45 -17.02
CA ALA A 149 2.73 -3.27 -16.67
C ALA A 149 2.22 -4.07 -17.87
N THR A 150 1.62 -5.23 -17.63
CA THR A 150 1.06 -6.03 -18.73
C THR A 150 -0.38 -6.44 -18.44
N LYS A 151 -1.18 -6.53 -19.52
CA LYS A 151 -2.51 -7.14 -19.52
C LYS A 151 -2.58 -8.17 -20.62
N GLN A 152 -2.87 -9.43 -20.28
CA GLN A 152 -2.89 -10.56 -21.22
C GLN A 152 -1.60 -10.65 -22.06
N GLY A 153 -0.45 -10.41 -21.40
CA GLY A 153 0.87 -10.43 -22.04
C GLY A 153 1.23 -9.22 -22.89
N LYS A 154 0.34 -8.23 -23.06
CA LYS A 154 0.61 -6.98 -23.78
C LYS A 154 1.01 -5.90 -22.81
N ALA A 155 2.06 -5.13 -23.15
CA ALA A 155 2.48 -3.98 -22.35
C ALA A 155 1.39 -2.90 -22.36
N VAL A 156 1.10 -2.36 -21.17
CA VAL A 156 0.10 -1.30 -20.96
C VAL A 156 0.67 -0.20 -20.07
N GLU A 157 0.11 0.97 -20.21
CA GLU A 157 0.41 2.10 -19.32
C GLU A 157 -0.21 1.89 -17.93
N SER A 158 0.46 2.39 -16.89
CA SER A 158 -0.01 2.27 -15.51
C SER A 158 0.46 3.44 -14.65
N ASP A 159 -0.37 3.83 -13.68
CA ASP A 159 -0.17 4.99 -12.83
C ASP A 159 0.17 4.59 -11.39
N TYR A 160 1.01 5.40 -10.74
CA TYR A 160 1.54 5.13 -9.42
C TYR A 160 1.70 6.42 -8.61
N VAL A 161 1.94 6.26 -7.31
CA VAL A 161 2.27 7.36 -6.42
C VAL A 161 3.65 7.12 -5.80
N LEU A 162 4.54 8.09 -5.97
CA LEU A 162 5.82 8.15 -5.27
C LEU A 162 5.63 8.95 -3.99
N ALA A 163 6.01 8.37 -2.85
CA ALA A 163 6.11 9.07 -1.58
C ALA A 163 7.55 8.93 -1.06
N VAL A 164 8.22 10.07 -0.86
CA VAL A 164 9.59 10.17 -0.31
C VAL A 164 9.53 10.98 0.97
N GLN A 165 10.09 10.46 2.06
CA GLN A 165 10.17 11.17 3.34
C GLN A 165 11.55 11.06 3.94
N LEU A 166 12.17 12.20 4.22
CA LEU A 166 13.51 12.27 4.78
C LEU A 166 13.56 13.18 6.03
N PRO A 167 14.35 12.81 7.04
CA PRO A 167 15.10 11.55 7.16
C PRO A 167 14.17 10.34 7.27
N LYS A 168 14.63 9.20 6.74
CA LYS A 168 13.86 7.93 6.78
C LYS A 168 13.53 7.54 8.22
N GLY A 169 12.29 7.09 8.45
CA GLY A 169 11.82 6.63 9.75
C GLY A 169 11.51 7.73 10.79
N LYS A 170 11.59 9.01 10.41
CA LYS A 170 11.18 10.14 11.27
C LYS A 170 9.73 10.52 10.96
N GLU A 171 8.93 10.76 11.98
CA GLU A 171 7.56 11.24 11.82
C GLU A 171 7.53 12.71 11.41
N MET A 172 6.55 13.07 10.57
CA MET A 172 6.27 14.47 10.25
C MET A 172 5.83 15.22 11.52
N PRO A 173 6.28 16.46 11.72
CA PRO A 173 5.79 17.30 12.82
C PRO A 173 4.27 17.38 12.74
N LYS A 174 3.60 17.20 13.87
CA LYS A 174 2.15 17.44 13.98
C LYS A 174 1.91 18.94 13.77
N GLU A 175 1.02 19.27 12.84
CA GLU A 175 0.60 20.67 12.70
C GLU A 175 -0.04 21.14 14.01
N PRO A 176 0.32 22.33 14.54
CA PRO A 176 -0.32 22.85 15.72
C PRO A 176 -1.80 23.12 15.41
N TYR A 177 -2.68 22.48 16.16
CA TYR A 177 -4.11 22.78 16.07
C TYR A 177 -4.36 24.22 16.53
N ILE A 178 -4.81 25.08 15.62
CA ILE A 178 -5.29 26.41 15.99
C ILE A 178 -6.70 26.23 16.55
N VAL A 179 -6.81 26.28 17.88
CA VAL A 179 -8.11 26.35 18.54
C VAL A 179 -8.61 27.78 18.39
N ILE A 180 -9.49 28.03 17.45
CA ILE A 180 -10.23 29.30 17.37
C ILE A 180 -11.25 29.30 18.52
N ARG A 181 -11.02 30.15 19.50
CA ARG A 181 -11.95 30.42 20.63
C ARG A 181 -12.92 31.53 20.23
#